data_0318c7f8a03ce513d89c6b3be3f88455
#
_entry.id   0318c7f8a03ce513d89c6b3be3f88455
#
_cell.length_a   1.000
_cell.length_b   1.000
_cell.length_c   1.000
_cell.angle_alpha   90.00
_cell.angle_beta   90.00
_cell.angle_gamma   90.00
#
_symmetry.space_group_name_H-M   'P 1'
#
loop_
_entity.id
_entity.type
_entity.pdbx_description
1 polymer ?
#
loop_
_entity_poly.entity_id
_entity_poly.type
_entity_poly.pdbx_seq_one_letter_code
_entity_poly.pdbx_strand_id
1 'polypeptide(L)'
;RQIIKNGTIVTGGGSFPADILIDGEKIAATGTAEEIGKLTQPGDREIDAAGCLIFPGFIDAHTHFDLHVAGTITADDFATGTKAALRGGTTTIIDFGTQYPGETLAEA
;
A
#
# COMPACT_ATOMS: atom_id res chain seq x y z
N ARG A 1 12.68 11.39 6.69
CA ARG A 1 12.86 10.70 5.41
C ARG A 1 13.30 9.26 5.66
N GLN A 2 13.09 8.38 4.68
CA GLN A 2 13.49 6.96 4.74
C GLN A 2 14.16 6.56 3.44
N ILE A 3 15.12 5.67 3.54
CA ILE A 3 15.81 5.07 2.39
C ILE A 3 15.68 3.56 2.49
N ILE A 4 15.09 2.94 1.49
CA ILE A 4 15.05 1.48 1.34
C ILE A 4 16.21 1.09 0.44
N LYS A 5 17.09 0.22 0.91
CA LYS A 5 18.35 -0.14 0.25
C LYS A 5 18.43 -1.62 -0.07
N ASN A 6 19.22 -1.95 -1.09
CA ASN A 6 19.61 -3.32 -1.43
C ASN A 6 18.48 -4.25 -1.89
N GLY A 7 17.29 -3.74 -2.14
CA GLY A 7 16.15 -4.54 -2.57
C GLY A 7 16.05 -4.69 -4.08
N THR A 8 15.13 -5.54 -4.51
CA THR A 8 14.74 -5.65 -5.93
C THR A 8 13.34 -5.08 -6.11
N ILE A 9 13.24 -3.97 -6.83
CA ILE A 9 11.95 -3.35 -7.15
C ILE A 9 11.25 -4.17 -8.21
N VAL A 10 9.96 -4.43 -8.00
CA VAL A 10 9.10 -5.16 -8.94
C VAL A 10 7.98 -4.24 -9.41
N THR A 11 7.87 -4.08 -10.72
CA THR A 11 6.83 -3.28 -11.39
C THR A 11 6.20 -4.08 -12.53
N GLY A 12 5.13 -3.53 -13.11
CA GLY A 12 4.54 -4.12 -14.32
C GLY A 12 5.48 -4.19 -15.54
N GLY A 13 6.55 -3.42 -15.53
CA GLY A 13 7.57 -3.41 -16.58
C GLY A 13 8.74 -4.36 -16.34
N GLY A 14 8.79 -5.02 -15.18
CA GLY A 14 9.86 -5.94 -14.82
C GLY A 14 10.40 -5.72 -13.40
N SER A 15 11.48 -6.42 -13.07
CA SER A 15 12.17 -6.30 -11.79
C SER A 15 13.63 -5.90 -11.97
N PHE A 16 14.11 -5.04 -11.07
CA PHE A 16 15.49 -4.54 -11.12
C PHE A 16 15.97 -4.14 -9.72
N PRO A 17 17.27 -4.29 -9.41
CA PRO A 17 17.84 -3.82 -8.16
C PRO A 17 17.88 -2.28 -8.16
N ALA A 18 17.36 -1.67 -7.10
CA ALA A 18 17.47 -0.22 -6.89
C ALA A 18 17.15 0.14 -5.44
N ASP A 19 17.63 1.30 -5.03
CA ASP A 19 17.28 1.94 -3.76
C ASP A 19 16.14 2.94 -3.96
N ILE A 20 15.39 3.20 -2.89
CA ILE A 20 14.24 4.11 -2.88
C ILE A 20 14.44 5.17 -1.80
N LEU A 21 14.32 6.43 -2.15
CA LEU A 21 14.22 7.54 -1.21
C LEU A 21 12.76 7.93 -1.03
N ILE A 22 12.29 7.90 0.21
CA ILE A 22 10.94 8.33 0.61
C ILE A 22 11.07 9.62 1.40
N ASP A 23 10.31 10.64 1.00
CA ASP A 23 10.22 11.92 1.70
C ASP A 23 8.76 12.19 2.07
N GLY A 24 8.47 12.16 3.36
CA GLY A 24 7.09 12.19 3.83
C GLY A 24 6.28 11.01 3.30
N GLU A 25 5.23 11.31 2.55
CA GLU A 25 4.30 10.32 1.97
C GLU A 25 4.59 10.00 0.50
N LYS A 26 5.74 10.44 -0.04
CA LYS A 26 6.04 10.29 -1.46
C LYS A 26 7.35 9.57 -1.69
N ILE A 27 7.39 8.79 -2.77
CA ILE A 27 8.65 8.31 -3.35
C ILE A 27 9.30 9.51 -4.03
N ALA A 28 10.39 10.02 -3.44
CA ALA A 28 11.11 11.18 -3.96
C ALA A 28 12.09 10.80 -5.08
N ALA A 29 12.69 9.61 -5.00
CA ALA A 29 13.60 9.10 -6.02
C ALA A 29 13.70 7.58 -5.95
N THR A 30 14.02 6.98 -7.09
CA THR A 30 14.48 5.59 -7.21
C THR A 30 15.75 5.59 -8.09
N GLY A 31 16.71 4.76 -7.75
CA GLY A 31 17.95 4.72 -8.52
C GLY A 31 18.96 3.75 -7.93
N THR A 32 20.15 3.75 -8.49
CA THR A 32 21.28 2.99 -7.96
C THR A 32 21.67 3.47 -6.55
N ALA A 33 22.37 2.63 -5.80
CA ALA A 33 22.87 3.01 -4.47
C ALA A 33 23.75 4.27 -4.52
N GLU A 34 24.51 4.48 -5.62
CA GLU A 34 25.31 5.69 -5.81
C GLU A 34 24.44 6.94 -6.00
N GLU A 35 23.41 6.85 -6.84
CA GLU A 35 22.50 7.98 -7.12
C GLU A 35 21.72 8.38 -5.87
N ILE A 36 21.13 7.41 -5.18
CA ILE A 36 20.39 7.67 -3.94
C ILE A 36 21.33 8.15 -2.83
N GLY A 37 22.55 7.57 -2.75
CA GLY A 37 23.57 8.00 -1.79
C GLY A 37 23.92 9.50 -1.88
N LYS A 38 23.87 10.10 -3.07
CA LYS A 38 24.07 11.55 -3.25
C LYS A 38 22.92 12.41 -2.71
N LEU A 39 21.77 11.82 -2.50
CA LEU A 39 20.57 12.48 -2.01
C LEU A 39 20.35 12.30 -0.50
N THR A 40 21.15 11.46 0.16
CA THR A 40 21.03 11.17 1.60
C THR A 40 21.37 12.40 2.44
N GLN A 41 20.71 12.49 3.59
CA GLN A 41 20.91 13.57 4.56
C GLN A 41 21.12 13.00 5.96
N PRO A 42 21.81 13.73 6.85
CA PRO A 42 21.88 13.34 8.25
C PRO A 42 20.49 13.20 8.86
N GLY A 43 20.23 12.05 9.51
CA GLY A 43 18.93 11.74 10.12
C GLY A 43 17.99 10.93 9.24
N ASP A 44 18.34 10.63 7.99
CA ASP A 44 17.57 9.70 7.17
C ASP A 44 17.60 8.30 7.81
N ARG A 45 16.44 7.65 7.90
CA ARG A 45 16.32 6.28 8.39
C ARG A 45 16.59 5.31 7.26
N GLU A 46 17.54 4.43 7.41
CA GLU A 46 17.81 3.36 6.45
C GLU A 46 17.05 2.08 6.81
N ILE A 47 16.52 1.42 5.77
CA ILE A 47 15.85 0.12 5.84
C ILE A 47 16.58 -0.79 4.87
N ASP A 48 17.25 -1.82 5.40
CA ASP A 48 17.90 -2.83 4.56
C ASP A 48 16.88 -3.85 4.05
N ALA A 49 16.72 -3.92 2.75
CA ALA A 49 15.84 -4.84 2.03
C ALA A 49 16.64 -5.90 1.25
N ALA A 50 17.85 -6.22 1.68
CA ALA A 50 18.67 -7.24 1.02
C ALA A 50 17.91 -8.58 0.93
N GLY A 51 17.82 -9.14 -0.26
CA GLY A 51 17.09 -10.38 -0.53
C GLY A 51 15.56 -10.23 -0.59
N CYS A 52 15.04 -9.00 -0.44
CA CYS A 52 13.60 -8.74 -0.53
C CYS A 52 13.20 -8.25 -1.91
N LEU A 53 11.96 -8.60 -2.29
CA LEU A 53 11.26 -7.98 -3.40
C LEU A 53 10.45 -6.80 -2.86
N ILE A 54 10.55 -5.67 -3.53
CA ILE A 54 9.85 -4.43 -3.16
C ILE A 54 8.74 -4.19 -4.16
N PHE A 55 7.49 -4.24 -3.71
CA PHE A 55 6.31 -3.97 -4.51
C PHE A 55 5.70 -2.63 -4.11
N PRO A 56 5.01 -1.94 -5.05
CA PRO A 56 4.01 -0.94 -4.64
C PRO A 56 2.95 -1.62 -3.79
N GLY A 57 2.31 -0.86 -2.90
CA GLY A 57 1.18 -1.39 -2.13
C GLY A 57 0.11 -1.96 -3.06
N PHE A 58 -0.43 -3.11 -2.70
CA PHE A 58 -1.47 -3.77 -3.50
C PHE A 58 -2.80 -3.00 -3.41
N ILE A 59 -3.60 -3.14 -4.45
CA ILE A 59 -4.95 -2.58 -4.55
C ILE A 59 -5.92 -3.75 -4.56
N ASP A 60 -6.83 -3.80 -3.58
CA ASP A 60 -7.97 -4.71 -3.59
C ASP A 60 -9.20 -3.95 -4.09
N ALA A 61 -9.65 -4.30 -5.28
CA ALA A 61 -10.74 -3.61 -5.96
C ALA A 61 -12.11 -4.28 -5.71
N HIS A 62 -12.21 -5.20 -4.76
CA HIS A 62 -13.47 -5.90 -4.47
C HIS A 62 -13.52 -6.27 -2.98
N THR A 63 -13.97 -5.34 -2.15
CA THR A 63 -14.13 -5.56 -0.71
C THR A 63 -15.55 -5.27 -0.24
N HIS A 64 -15.92 -5.84 0.91
CA HIS A 64 -17.20 -5.66 1.56
C HIS A 64 -17.00 -5.53 3.07
N PHE A 65 -16.78 -4.32 3.56
CA PHE A 65 -16.74 -4.02 4.98
C PHE A 65 -18.10 -3.52 5.46
N ASP A 66 -18.44 -3.80 6.71
CA ASP A 66 -19.73 -3.40 7.32
C ASP A 66 -20.97 -3.79 6.49
N LEU A 67 -20.85 -4.81 5.64
CA LEU A 67 -21.94 -5.22 4.77
C LEU A 67 -23.02 -5.98 5.56
N HIS A 68 -24.24 -5.45 5.57
CA HIS A 68 -25.42 -6.11 6.06
C HIS A 68 -25.99 -7.05 4.99
N VAL A 69 -25.93 -8.35 5.21
CA VAL A 69 -26.39 -9.36 4.25
C VAL A 69 -26.98 -10.58 4.98
N ALA A 70 -28.07 -11.12 4.44
CA ALA A 70 -28.73 -12.33 4.96
C ALA A 70 -29.03 -12.30 6.48
N GLY A 71 -29.38 -11.14 7.02
CA GLY A 71 -29.71 -10.96 8.44
C GLY A 71 -28.51 -10.93 9.38
N THR A 72 -27.31 -10.78 8.85
CA THR A 72 -26.06 -10.61 9.61
C THR A 72 -25.24 -9.46 9.03
N ILE A 73 -24.06 -9.23 9.60
CA ILE A 73 -23.09 -8.25 9.13
C ILE A 73 -21.75 -8.93 8.91
N THR A 74 -20.97 -8.48 7.95
CA THR A 74 -19.59 -8.97 7.73
C THR A 74 -18.74 -8.75 8.98
N ALA A 75 -17.79 -9.65 9.22
CA ALA A 75 -17.00 -9.68 10.46
C ALA A 75 -16.09 -8.45 10.65
N ASP A 76 -15.65 -7.83 9.57
CA ASP A 76 -14.75 -6.68 9.61
C ASP A 76 -15.50 -5.38 9.26
N ASP A 77 -15.28 -4.37 10.08
CA ASP A 77 -15.54 -2.98 9.76
C ASP A 77 -14.37 -2.36 8.97
N PHE A 78 -14.50 -1.12 8.55
CA PHE A 78 -13.43 -0.42 7.83
C PHE A 78 -12.14 -0.33 8.65
N ALA A 79 -12.21 -0.15 9.97
CA ALA A 79 -11.02 -0.02 10.81
C ALA A 79 -10.27 -1.34 10.95
N THR A 80 -10.97 -2.44 11.21
CA THR A 80 -10.35 -3.77 11.36
C THR A 80 -9.90 -4.35 10.03
N GLY A 81 -10.75 -4.26 9.01
CA GLY A 81 -10.45 -4.79 7.67
C GLY A 81 -9.31 -4.07 6.99
N THR A 82 -9.27 -2.74 7.01
CA THR A 82 -8.14 -1.99 6.43
C THR A 82 -6.83 -2.22 7.18
N LYS A 83 -6.89 -2.41 8.50
CA LYS A 83 -5.71 -2.79 9.29
C LYS A 83 -5.19 -4.18 8.92
N ALA A 84 -6.07 -5.13 8.66
CA ALA A 84 -5.70 -6.45 8.18
C ALA A 84 -5.11 -6.37 6.76
N ALA A 85 -5.72 -5.60 5.86
CA ALA A 85 -5.25 -5.36 4.51
C ALA A 85 -3.81 -4.78 4.50
N LEU A 86 -3.55 -3.75 5.31
CA LEU A 86 -2.21 -3.16 5.44
C LEU A 86 -1.18 -4.17 5.93
N ARG A 87 -1.55 -5.08 6.83
CA ARG A 87 -0.65 -6.15 7.28
C ARG A 87 -0.29 -7.14 6.18
N GLY A 88 -1.19 -7.33 5.20
CA GLY A 88 -0.97 -8.13 4.00
C GLY A 88 -0.28 -7.38 2.86
N GLY A 89 0.02 -6.08 3.03
CA GLY A 89 0.63 -5.25 1.99
C GLY A 89 -0.37 -4.58 1.03
N THR A 90 -1.67 -4.70 1.28
CA THR A 90 -2.71 -3.98 0.53
C THR A 90 -2.87 -2.58 1.13
N THR A 91 -2.60 -1.54 0.34
CA THR A 91 -2.60 -0.13 0.78
C THR A 91 -3.78 0.65 0.24
N THR A 92 -4.52 0.08 -0.69
CA THR A 92 -5.70 0.69 -1.30
C THR A 92 -6.81 -0.35 -1.40
N ILE A 93 -8.01 0.03 -1.00
CA ILE A 93 -9.21 -0.78 -1.17
C ILE A 93 -10.26 0.01 -1.94
N ILE A 94 -11.07 -0.70 -2.74
CA ILE A 94 -12.25 -0.17 -3.39
C ILE A 94 -13.41 -1.01 -2.91
N ASP A 95 -14.17 -0.45 -1.96
CA ASP A 95 -15.30 -1.13 -1.38
C ASP A 95 -16.59 -0.85 -2.16
N PHE A 96 -17.56 -1.73 -2.01
CA PHE A 96 -18.87 -1.57 -2.64
C PHE A 96 -19.78 -0.70 -1.77
N GLY A 97 -20.30 0.38 -2.36
CA GLY A 97 -21.46 1.07 -1.83
C GLY A 97 -22.70 0.21 -2.11
N THR A 98 -23.13 -0.57 -1.12
CA THR A 98 -24.24 -1.50 -1.28
C THR A 98 -25.56 -0.77 -1.14
N GLN A 99 -26.26 -0.59 -2.26
CA GLN A 99 -27.58 0.03 -2.30
C GLN A 99 -28.67 -1.00 -1.94
N TYR A 100 -29.45 -0.73 -0.92
CA TYR A 100 -30.61 -1.52 -0.56
C TYR A 100 -31.90 -1.00 -1.20
N PRO A 101 -32.96 -1.85 -1.31
CA PRO A 101 -34.23 -1.41 -1.86
C PRO A 101 -34.79 -0.19 -1.11
N GLY A 102 -35.04 0.87 -1.88
CA GLY A 102 -35.55 2.14 -1.35
C GLY A 102 -34.49 3.21 -1.08
N GLU A 103 -33.21 2.86 -1.18
CA GLU A 103 -32.08 3.80 -1.03
C GLU A 103 -31.64 4.40 -2.36
N THR A 104 -31.07 5.57 -2.29
CA THR A 104 -30.33 6.18 -3.41
C THR A 104 -28.86 5.77 -3.36
N LEU A 105 -28.13 5.91 -4.48
CA LEU A 105 -26.67 5.68 -4.51
C LEU A 105 -25.89 6.62 -3.58
N ALA A 106 -26.44 7.78 -3.24
CA ALA A 106 -25.81 8.72 -2.33
C ALA A 106 -25.99 8.32 -0.84
N GLU A 107 -26.94 7.45 -0.55
CA GLU A 107 -27.20 6.91 0.80
C GLU A 107 -26.45 5.61 1.03
N ALA A 108 -26.10 4.88 -0.03
CA ALA A 108 -25.27 3.67 0.03
C ALA A 108 -23.81 4.01 0.27
#